data_a5e5d1fdd087693187f2b95c6516badf
#
_entry.id   a5e5d1fdd087693187f2b95c6516badf
#
_cell.length_a   1.000
_cell.length_b   1.000
_cell.length_c   1.000
_cell.angle_alpha   90.00
_cell.angle_beta   90.00
_cell.angle_gamma   90.00
#
_symmetry.space_group_name_H-M   'P 1'
#
loop_
_entity.id
_entity.type
_entity.pdbx_description
1 polymer ?
#
loop_
_entity_poly.entity_id
_entity_poly.type
_entity_poly.pdbx_seq_one_letter_code
_entity_poly.pdbx_strand_id
1 'polypeptide(L)'
;MNSKLVQRQKIRYRIRKTISGTASTPRLSVFRSNAEIYAQLIDDVNGLTLASSSSKEKDIVAQKVTKVEKSKLVGNVIARKAVELGITACVFDRGGNLYHGRIKSVADGAREGGLKF
;
A
#
# COMPACT_ATOMS: atom_id res chain seq x y z
N MET A 1 -14.03 24.15 -5.22
CA MET A 1 -13.17 22.98 -5.07
C MET A 1 -13.20 22.50 -3.63
N ASN A 2 -13.21 21.20 -3.41
CA ASN A 2 -13.25 20.62 -2.06
C ASN A 2 -11.91 20.84 -1.35
N SER A 3 -11.93 21.56 -0.21
CA SER A 3 -10.72 21.88 0.57
C SER A 3 -10.01 20.62 1.11
N LYS A 4 -10.77 19.57 1.45
CA LYS A 4 -10.19 18.28 1.89
C LYS A 4 -9.39 17.62 0.78
N LEU A 5 -9.87 17.70 -0.46
CA LEU A 5 -9.18 17.14 -1.62
C LEU A 5 -7.86 17.89 -1.88
N VAL A 6 -7.89 19.22 -1.80
CA VAL A 6 -6.69 20.05 -1.97
C VAL A 6 -5.66 19.74 -0.88
N GLN A 7 -6.08 19.62 0.38
CA GLN A 7 -5.18 19.29 1.49
C GLN A 7 -4.55 17.90 1.30
N ARG A 8 -5.33 16.93 0.84
CA ARG A 8 -4.84 15.57 0.57
C ARG A 8 -3.78 15.57 -0.53
N GLN A 9 -3.99 16.35 -1.59
CA GLN A 9 -2.99 16.50 -2.65
C GLN A 9 -1.69 17.12 -2.15
N LYS A 10 -1.77 18.14 -1.29
CA LYS A 10 -0.59 18.77 -0.68
C LYS A 10 0.19 17.78 0.19
N ILE A 11 -0.51 16.93 0.95
CA ILE A 11 0.12 15.89 1.78
C ILE A 11 0.82 14.88 0.89
N ARG A 12 0.21 14.43 -0.21
CA ARG A 12 0.85 13.52 -1.17
C ARG A 12 2.13 14.10 -1.75
N TYR A 13 2.12 15.36 -2.18
CA TYR A 13 3.31 16.04 -2.68
C TYR A 13 4.42 16.04 -1.64
N ARG A 14 4.09 16.36 -0.40
CA ARG A 14 5.05 16.42 0.68
C ARG A 14 5.68 15.05 0.95
N ILE A 15 4.87 14.00 0.96
CA ILE A 15 5.33 12.63 1.15
C ILE A 15 6.24 12.21 0.00
N ARG A 16 5.84 12.45 -1.25
CA ARG A 16 6.60 12.04 -2.44
C ARG A 16 7.90 12.81 -2.65
N LYS A 17 8.05 13.98 -2.06
CA LYS A 17 9.33 14.70 -2.08
C LYS A 17 10.40 13.97 -1.28
N THR A 18 10.02 13.28 -0.22
CA THR A 18 10.93 12.57 0.67
C THR A 18 10.99 11.07 0.40
N ILE A 19 9.99 10.53 -0.32
CA ILE A 19 9.84 9.10 -0.59
C ILE A 19 9.90 8.87 -2.10
N SER A 20 10.87 8.07 -2.53
CA SER A 20 10.98 7.63 -3.91
C SER A 20 11.33 6.15 -3.92
N GLY A 21 10.57 5.36 -4.69
CA GLY A 21 10.80 3.92 -4.81
C GLY A 21 11.82 3.58 -5.88
N THR A 22 12.60 2.53 -5.62
CA THR A 22 13.53 1.93 -6.59
C THR A 22 13.19 0.47 -6.79
N ALA A 23 13.87 -0.21 -7.71
CA ALA A 23 13.66 -1.65 -7.93
C ALA A 23 14.00 -2.49 -6.69
N SER A 24 15.02 -2.09 -5.94
CA SER A 24 15.46 -2.82 -4.73
C SER A 24 14.68 -2.40 -3.48
N THR A 25 14.21 -1.15 -3.43
CA THR A 25 13.42 -0.62 -2.31
C THR A 25 12.24 0.16 -2.90
N PRO A 26 11.22 -0.54 -3.42
CA PRO A 26 10.09 0.13 -4.08
C PRO A 26 9.22 0.89 -3.10
N ARG A 27 8.40 1.77 -3.65
CA ARG A 27 7.42 2.53 -2.88
C ARG A 27 6.14 1.70 -2.73
N LEU A 28 5.78 1.38 -1.50
CA LEU A 28 4.50 0.72 -1.21
C LEU A 28 3.42 1.78 -1.13
N SER A 29 2.68 1.94 -2.23
CA SER A 29 1.57 2.89 -2.33
C SER A 29 0.27 2.22 -1.93
N VAL A 30 -0.44 2.81 -0.96
CA VAL A 30 -1.73 2.32 -0.50
C VAL A 30 -2.79 3.35 -0.86
N PHE A 31 -3.82 2.88 -1.54
CA PHE A 31 -4.96 3.69 -1.96
C PHE A 31 -6.25 3.02 -1.48
N ARG A 32 -7.19 3.82 -0.98
CA ARG A 32 -8.49 3.29 -0.55
C ARG A 32 -9.65 4.05 -1.18
N SER A 33 -10.72 3.30 -1.50
CA SER A 33 -12.04 3.84 -1.75
C SER A 33 -12.95 3.51 -0.57
N ASN A 34 -14.22 3.90 -0.63
CA ASN A 34 -15.17 3.58 0.43
C ASN A 34 -15.33 2.07 0.65
N ALA A 35 -15.31 1.30 -0.44
CA ALA A 35 -15.57 -0.14 -0.40
C ALA A 35 -14.28 -0.97 -0.39
N GLU A 36 -13.22 -0.51 -1.06
CA GLU A 36 -12.05 -1.34 -1.35
C GLU A 36 -10.75 -0.66 -0.96
N ILE A 37 -9.69 -1.46 -0.84
CA ILE A 37 -8.34 -0.98 -0.59
C ILE A 37 -7.37 -1.65 -1.57
N TYR A 38 -6.36 -0.90 -1.99
CA TYR A 38 -5.38 -1.31 -3.00
C TYR A 38 -3.97 -1.03 -2.50
N ALA A 39 -3.04 -1.93 -2.82
CA ALA A 39 -1.63 -1.76 -2.52
C ALA A 39 -0.81 -2.06 -3.77
N GLN A 40 0.22 -1.25 -4.02
CA GLN A 40 1.12 -1.41 -5.16
C GLN A 40 2.56 -1.18 -4.71
N LEU A 41 3.48 -1.99 -5.24
CA LEU A 41 4.91 -1.75 -5.12
C LEU A 41 5.39 -1.12 -6.42
N ILE A 42 5.91 0.10 -6.34
CA ILE A 42 6.23 0.93 -7.50
C ILE A 42 7.72 1.27 -7.51
N ASP A 43 8.35 1.02 -8.67
CA ASP A 43 9.68 1.50 -8.99
C ASP A 43 9.53 2.85 -9.71
N ASP A 44 9.78 3.94 -9.00
CA ASP A 44 9.62 5.29 -9.54
C ASP A 44 10.71 5.65 -10.55
N VAL A 45 11.87 5.00 -10.47
CA VAL A 45 12.98 5.27 -11.40
C VAL A 45 12.63 4.82 -12.82
N ASN A 46 12.03 3.63 -12.94
CA ASN A 46 11.65 3.04 -14.23
C ASN A 46 10.17 3.19 -14.56
N GLY A 47 9.36 3.73 -13.65
CA GLY A 47 7.93 3.91 -13.83
C GLY A 47 7.16 2.60 -13.91
N LEU A 48 7.59 1.57 -13.17
CA LEU A 48 7.01 0.23 -13.22
C LEU A 48 6.30 -0.11 -11.91
N THR A 49 5.14 -0.76 -12.03
CA THR A 49 4.47 -1.41 -10.89
C THR A 49 4.98 -2.84 -10.82
N LEU A 50 5.71 -3.16 -9.75
CA LEU A 50 6.35 -4.47 -9.58
C LEU A 50 5.40 -5.53 -9.07
N ALA A 51 4.46 -5.15 -8.19
CA ALA A 51 3.46 -6.03 -7.63
C ALA A 51 2.24 -5.22 -7.21
N SER A 52 1.07 -5.85 -7.18
CA SER A 52 -0.16 -5.21 -6.73
C SER A 52 -1.04 -6.21 -6.01
N SER A 53 -1.88 -5.70 -5.10
CA SER A 53 -2.88 -6.47 -4.39
C SER A 53 -4.08 -5.58 -4.08
N SER A 54 -5.26 -6.17 -3.93
CA SER A 54 -6.46 -5.43 -3.56
C SER A 54 -7.43 -6.31 -2.79
N SER A 55 -8.35 -5.68 -2.05
CA SER A 55 -9.43 -6.39 -1.36
C SER A 55 -10.45 -7.00 -2.33
N LYS A 56 -10.37 -6.69 -3.63
CA LYS A 56 -11.19 -7.32 -4.67
C LYS A 56 -10.69 -8.69 -5.10
N GLU A 57 -9.49 -9.10 -4.71
CA GLU A 57 -8.96 -10.42 -5.06
C GLU A 57 -9.86 -11.52 -4.48
N LYS A 58 -10.09 -12.57 -5.27
CA LYS A 58 -11.02 -13.65 -4.93
C LYS A 58 -10.73 -14.27 -3.56
N ASP A 59 -9.47 -14.49 -3.26
CA ASP A 59 -9.04 -15.10 -1.99
C ASP A 59 -9.39 -14.22 -0.78
N ILE A 60 -9.39 -12.89 -0.96
CA ILE A 60 -9.70 -11.93 0.09
C ILE A 60 -11.21 -11.72 0.17
N VAL A 61 -11.90 -11.58 -0.97
CA VAL A 61 -13.35 -11.42 -1.02
C VAL A 61 -14.07 -12.60 -0.39
N ALA A 62 -13.55 -13.80 -0.57
CA ALA A 62 -14.12 -15.03 -0.01
C ALA A 62 -14.08 -15.06 1.53
N GLN A 63 -13.24 -14.26 2.15
CA GLN A 63 -13.14 -14.17 3.61
C GLN A 63 -14.22 -13.24 4.16
N LYS A 64 -15.04 -13.75 5.06
CA LYS A 64 -16.12 -12.97 5.70
C LYS A 64 -15.57 -12.27 6.94
N VAL A 65 -14.76 -11.24 6.72
CA VAL A 65 -14.09 -10.50 7.78
C VAL A 65 -14.34 -8.99 7.63
N THR A 66 -13.95 -8.22 8.63
CA THR A 66 -14.13 -6.76 8.62
C THR A 66 -13.24 -6.11 7.56
N LYS A 67 -13.51 -4.84 7.23
CA LYS A 67 -12.70 -4.06 6.30
C LYS A 67 -11.26 -3.93 6.77
N VAL A 68 -11.05 -3.78 8.09
CA VAL A 68 -9.71 -3.70 8.70
C VAL A 68 -8.96 -5.01 8.51
N GLU A 69 -9.61 -6.14 8.76
CA GLU A 69 -8.99 -7.46 8.57
C GLU A 69 -8.70 -7.75 7.11
N LYS A 70 -9.59 -7.35 6.18
CA LYS A 70 -9.33 -7.45 4.74
C LYS A 70 -8.10 -6.64 4.33
N SER A 71 -7.93 -5.45 4.91
CA SER A 71 -6.77 -4.60 4.65
C SER A 71 -5.48 -5.27 5.10
N LYS A 72 -5.50 -5.94 6.25
CA LYS A 72 -4.35 -6.72 6.73
C LYS A 72 -4.02 -7.86 5.76
N LEU A 73 -5.03 -8.54 5.22
CA LEU A 73 -4.83 -9.60 4.22
C LEU A 73 -4.22 -9.03 2.93
N VAL A 74 -4.64 -7.85 2.49
CA VAL A 74 -4.03 -7.16 1.34
C VAL A 74 -2.55 -6.92 1.59
N GLY A 75 -2.18 -6.45 2.78
CA GLY A 75 -0.78 -6.28 3.17
C GLY A 75 0.00 -7.59 3.15
N ASN A 76 -0.57 -8.66 3.68
CA ASN A 76 0.05 -9.99 3.66
C ASN A 76 0.30 -10.48 2.24
N VAL A 77 -0.67 -10.30 1.34
CA VAL A 77 -0.57 -10.73 -0.06
C VAL A 77 0.50 -9.93 -0.80
N ILE A 78 0.53 -8.60 -0.64
CA ILE A 78 1.55 -7.78 -1.31
C ILE A 78 2.96 -8.13 -0.82
N ALA A 79 3.12 -8.42 0.47
CA ALA A 79 4.40 -8.84 1.04
C ALA A 79 4.84 -10.19 0.47
N ARG A 80 3.93 -11.15 0.33
CA ARG A 80 4.23 -12.46 -0.27
C ARG A 80 4.69 -12.30 -1.71
N LYS A 81 4.00 -11.49 -2.50
CA LYS A 81 4.38 -11.19 -3.89
C LYS A 81 5.75 -10.54 -3.96
N ALA A 82 6.06 -9.64 -3.03
CA ALA A 82 7.36 -8.99 -2.95
C ALA A 82 8.48 -10.00 -2.66
N VAL A 83 8.27 -10.88 -1.69
CA VAL A 83 9.26 -11.92 -1.34
C VAL A 83 9.53 -12.82 -2.52
N GLU A 84 8.52 -13.21 -3.28
CA GLU A 84 8.67 -14.01 -4.51
C GLU A 84 9.53 -13.30 -5.55
N LEU A 85 9.52 -11.96 -5.57
CA LEU A 85 10.34 -11.14 -6.47
C LEU A 85 11.71 -10.81 -5.88
N GLY A 86 12.02 -11.31 -4.68
CA GLY A 86 13.28 -11.01 -4.00
C GLY A 86 13.32 -9.65 -3.32
N ILE A 87 12.16 -9.00 -3.15
CA ILE A 87 12.06 -7.68 -2.50
C ILE A 87 11.78 -7.89 -1.01
N THR A 88 12.65 -7.35 -0.14
CA THR A 88 12.53 -7.49 1.31
C THR A 88 12.30 -6.16 2.03
N ALA A 89 12.49 -5.03 1.35
CA ALA A 89 12.34 -3.70 1.92
C ALA A 89 11.54 -2.80 0.99
N CYS A 90 10.83 -1.86 1.58
CA CYS A 90 10.09 -0.85 0.80
C CYS A 90 10.02 0.46 1.59
N VAL A 91 9.58 1.53 0.94
CA VAL A 91 9.22 2.79 1.59
C VAL A 91 7.70 2.94 1.53
N PHE A 92 7.09 3.34 2.63
CA PHE A 92 5.64 3.36 2.75
C PHE A 92 5.06 4.72 2.34
N ASP A 93 4.13 4.70 1.38
CA ASP A 93 3.39 5.89 0.92
C ASP A 93 1.91 5.71 1.29
N ARG A 94 1.46 6.47 2.26
CA ARG A 94 0.07 6.42 2.75
C ARG A 94 -0.94 7.11 1.82
N GLY A 95 -0.50 7.67 0.68
CA GLY A 95 -1.37 8.26 -0.33
C GLY A 95 -2.12 9.51 0.14
N GLY A 96 -1.57 10.25 1.11
CA GLY A 96 -2.21 11.43 1.69
C GLY A 96 -3.27 11.11 2.75
N ASN A 97 -3.51 9.84 3.05
CA ASN A 97 -4.43 9.41 4.11
C ASN A 97 -3.71 9.41 5.46
N LEU A 98 -4.47 9.49 6.56
CA LEU A 98 -3.92 9.33 7.89
C LEU A 98 -3.41 7.89 8.07
N TYR A 99 -2.29 7.74 8.79
CA TYR A 99 -1.76 6.43 9.16
C TYR A 99 -2.61 5.83 10.29
N HIS A 100 -3.81 5.35 9.92
CA HIS A 100 -4.82 4.88 10.87
C HIS A 100 -5.78 3.93 10.17
N GLY A 101 -6.44 3.08 10.93
CA GLY A 101 -7.48 2.17 10.45
C GLY A 101 -6.97 1.25 9.36
N ARG A 102 -7.64 1.24 8.21
CA ARG A 102 -7.32 0.35 7.09
C ARG A 102 -5.91 0.57 6.53
N ILE A 103 -5.45 1.81 6.47
CA ILE A 103 -4.11 2.13 5.98
C ILE A 103 -3.03 1.51 6.88
N LYS A 104 -3.18 1.68 8.19
CA LYS A 104 -2.29 1.06 9.17
C LYS A 104 -2.34 -0.47 9.09
N SER A 105 -3.53 -1.04 8.89
CA SER A 105 -3.70 -2.49 8.78
C SER A 105 -2.96 -3.08 7.60
N VAL A 106 -2.93 -2.40 6.44
CA VAL A 106 -2.13 -2.82 5.29
C VAL A 106 -0.64 -2.81 5.66
N ALA A 107 -0.18 -1.76 6.32
CA ALA A 107 1.22 -1.66 6.74
C ALA A 107 1.58 -2.79 7.71
N ASP A 108 0.74 -3.05 8.71
CA ASP A 108 0.96 -4.11 9.69
C ASP A 108 0.99 -5.48 9.00
N GLY A 109 0.07 -5.74 8.06
CA GLY A 109 0.03 -6.97 7.28
C GLY A 109 1.27 -7.16 6.41
N ALA A 110 1.75 -6.09 5.79
CA ALA A 110 2.96 -6.13 4.96
C ALA A 110 4.19 -6.43 5.80
N ARG A 111 4.32 -5.81 6.99
CA ARG A 111 5.41 -6.09 7.92
C ARG A 111 5.37 -7.52 8.42
N GLU A 112 4.19 -8.01 8.77
CA GLU A 112 3.96 -9.39 9.20
C GLU A 112 4.36 -10.38 8.11
N GLY A 113 4.13 -10.05 6.84
CA GLY A 113 4.50 -10.87 5.68
C GLY A 113 5.98 -10.81 5.31
N GLY A 114 6.77 -9.99 5.97
CA GLY A 114 8.22 -9.95 5.79
C GLY A 114 8.81 -8.69 5.17
N LEU A 115 8.00 -7.71 4.80
CA LEU A 115 8.51 -6.43 4.30
C LEU A 115 9.03 -5.57 5.45
N LYS A 116 10.16 -4.91 5.20
CA LYS A 116 10.80 -4.01 6.17
C LYS A 116 10.64 -2.56 5.74
N PHE A 117 10.08 -1.77 6.62
CA PHE A 117 9.94 -0.33 6.41
C PHE A 117 9.59 0.39 7.72
#